data_23a61dd046e514d30e8221e9afafd579
#
_entry.id   23a61dd046e514d30e8221e9afafd579
#
_cell.length_a   1.000
_cell.length_b   1.000
_cell.length_c   1.000
_cell.angle_alpha   90.00
_cell.angle_beta   90.00
_cell.angle_gamma   90.00
#
_symmetry.space_group_name_H-M   'P 1'
#
loop_
_entity.id
_entity.type
_entity.pdbx_description
1 polymer ?
#
loop_
_entity_poly.entity_id
_entity_poly.type
_entity_poly.pdbx_seq_one_letter_code
_entity_poly.pdbx_strand_id
1 'polypeptide(L)'
;MSRKHLAKGSVEPPRTEGILRLYSMEYCPYAQRPRLVLKAKGIPFETVNINLTEKPEWYFKIHPEGKVPALLDNGKITIESLDISDYLDEKYPQNPLYSSDPKIKQHEKELIQKIAPVVSGFYSFLLNNQEHATEEQISELLAPLQPFEEELSKKGGKFFGGDKPNMVDYMFWPWAERSEATVRKSKGQNLLTDDKIPNLQKWKKAMKEDRAVSEIYHSPEEHWKVFEYRIYKTPLDYDTL
;
A
#
# COMPACT_ATOMS: atom_id res chain seq x y z
N MET A 1 12.70 -9.76 -12.16
CA MET A 1 11.42 -10.48 -11.94
C MET A 1 10.46 -10.06 -13.04
N SER A 2 9.63 -10.97 -13.57
CA SER A 2 8.63 -10.61 -14.58
C SER A 2 7.54 -9.74 -13.95
N ARG A 3 7.25 -8.58 -14.53
CA ARG A 3 6.09 -7.74 -14.13
C ARG A 3 4.77 -8.34 -14.62
N LYS A 4 4.80 -9.40 -15.44
CA LYS A 4 3.62 -9.99 -16.06
C LYS A 4 2.59 -10.45 -15.03
N HIS A 5 1.35 -10.01 -15.23
CA HIS A 5 0.21 -10.42 -14.43
C HIS A 5 -0.41 -11.70 -15.03
N LEU A 6 -0.38 -12.78 -14.26
CA LEU A 6 -0.91 -14.07 -14.69
C LEU A 6 -2.43 -14.04 -14.68
N ALA A 7 -3.02 -14.38 -15.81
CA ALA A 7 -4.45 -14.36 -16.05
C ALA A 7 -5.04 -15.78 -16.15
N LYS A 8 -6.34 -15.86 -16.38
CA LYS A 8 -7.10 -17.08 -16.65
C LYS A 8 -6.41 -17.95 -17.71
N GLY A 9 -6.34 -19.26 -17.47
CA GLY A 9 -5.67 -20.21 -18.33
C GLY A 9 -4.15 -20.26 -18.16
N SER A 10 -3.53 -19.40 -17.34
CA SER A 10 -2.11 -19.50 -17.01
C SER A 10 -1.82 -20.64 -16.03
N VAL A 11 -0.58 -21.12 -16.03
CA VAL A 11 -0.07 -22.13 -15.09
C VAL A 11 0.69 -21.44 -13.97
N GLU A 12 0.59 -21.96 -12.74
CA GLU A 12 1.41 -21.47 -11.63
C GLU A 12 2.90 -21.68 -11.98
N PRO A 13 3.74 -20.63 -11.87
CA PRO A 13 5.17 -20.78 -12.12
C PRO A 13 5.82 -21.76 -11.11
N PRO A 14 6.86 -22.50 -11.51
CA PRO A 14 7.61 -23.34 -10.58
C PRO A 14 8.14 -22.50 -9.41
N ARG A 15 8.19 -23.11 -8.23
CA ARG A 15 8.63 -22.45 -6.99
C ARG A 15 10.13 -22.57 -6.83
N THR A 16 10.77 -21.51 -6.34
CA THR A 16 12.16 -21.56 -5.92
C THR A 16 12.22 -22.07 -4.49
N GLU A 17 12.87 -23.19 -4.26
CA GLU A 17 13.00 -23.79 -2.93
C GLU A 17 13.72 -22.84 -1.97
N GLY A 18 13.21 -22.73 -0.73
CA GLY A 18 13.79 -21.88 0.31
C GLY A 18 13.60 -20.38 0.14
N ILE A 19 12.90 -19.93 -0.92
CA ILE A 19 12.61 -18.52 -1.16
C ILE A 19 11.13 -18.25 -0.86
N LEU A 20 10.87 -17.14 -0.14
CA LEU A 20 9.51 -16.65 0.07
C LEU A 20 8.85 -16.32 -1.27
N ARG A 21 7.59 -16.73 -1.45
CA ARG A 21 6.80 -16.33 -2.62
C ARG A 21 5.66 -15.41 -2.20
N LEU A 22 5.64 -14.20 -2.75
CA LEU A 22 4.54 -13.27 -2.57
C LEU A 22 3.67 -13.27 -3.83
N TYR A 23 2.42 -13.71 -3.69
CA TYR A 23 1.38 -13.48 -4.69
C TYR A 23 0.86 -12.06 -4.53
N SER A 24 0.97 -11.29 -5.58
CA SER A 24 0.81 -9.85 -5.58
C SER A 24 0.00 -9.38 -6.80
N MET A 25 -0.21 -8.10 -6.89
CA MET A 25 -0.61 -7.36 -8.08
C MET A 25 0.10 -6.02 -7.99
N GLU A 26 0.79 -5.64 -9.04
CA GLU A 26 1.76 -4.53 -9.03
C GLU A 26 1.18 -3.24 -8.44
N TYR A 27 -0.03 -2.89 -8.82
CA TYR A 27 -0.71 -1.65 -8.43
C TYR A 27 -1.66 -1.80 -7.23
N CYS A 28 -1.68 -2.95 -6.55
CA CYS A 28 -2.55 -3.15 -5.39
C CYS A 28 -1.92 -2.52 -4.13
N PRO A 29 -2.59 -1.56 -3.46
CA PRO A 29 -2.05 -0.93 -2.25
C PRO A 29 -1.88 -1.93 -1.09
N TYR A 30 -2.78 -2.89 -0.97
CA TYR A 30 -2.67 -3.93 0.06
C TYR A 30 -1.48 -4.86 -0.19
N ALA A 31 -1.21 -5.25 -1.45
CA ALA A 31 -0.06 -6.06 -1.79
C ALA A 31 1.26 -5.27 -1.71
N GLN A 32 1.21 -3.95 -1.84
CA GLN A 32 2.37 -3.08 -1.66
C GLN A 32 2.90 -3.09 -0.21
N ARG A 33 2.04 -3.24 0.80
CA ARG A 33 2.43 -3.31 2.22
C ARG A 33 3.51 -4.38 2.49
N PRO A 34 3.26 -5.67 2.25
CA PRO A 34 4.29 -6.68 2.48
C PRO A 34 5.48 -6.57 1.52
N ARG A 35 5.31 -6.04 0.29
CA ARG A 35 6.46 -5.72 -0.57
C ARG A 35 7.39 -4.71 0.08
N LEU A 36 6.85 -3.65 0.69
CA LEU A 36 7.62 -2.65 1.43
C LEU A 36 8.35 -3.25 2.62
N VAL A 37 7.68 -4.08 3.42
CA VAL A 37 8.30 -4.77 4.56
C VAL A 37 9.45 -5.67 4.10
N LEU A 38 9.25 -6.49 3.06
CA LEU A 38 10.28 -7.35 2.50
C LEU A 38 11.50 -6.55 2.01
N LYS A 39 11.25 -5.43 1.34
CA LYS A 39 12.31 -4.52 0.85
C LYS A 39 13.05 -3.81 2.00
N ALA A 40 12.31 -3.26 2.97
CA ALA A 40 12.88 -2.56 4.12
C ALA A 40 13.79 -3.46 4.96
N LYS A 41 13.41 -4.73 5.11
CA LYS A 41 14.16 -5.74 5.86
C LYS A 41 15.24 -6.45 5.02
N GLY A 42 15.29 -6.21 3.72
CA GLY A 42 16.25 -6.87 2.81
C GLY A 42 16.02 -8.38 2.68
N ILE A 43 14.79 -8.84 2.85
CA ILE A 43 14.44 -10.27 2.80
C ILE A 43 14.31 -10.69 1.32
N PRO A 44 15.03 -11.74 0.86
CA PRO A 44 14.87 -12.27 -0.48
C PRO A 44 13.48 -12.90 -0.68
N PHE A 45 12.83 -12.56 -1.80
CA PHE A 45 11.53 -13.13 -2.16
C PHE A 45 11.33 -13.12 -3.69
N GLU A 46 10.45 -13.98 -4.15
CA GLU A 46 9.94 -13.95 -5.52
C GLU A 46 8.51 -13.43 -5.54
N THR A 47 8.15 -12.73 -6.60
CA THR A 47 6.80 -12.18 -6.79
C THR A 47 6.11 -12.89 -7.94
N VAL A 48 4.84 -13.28 -7.72
CA VAL A 48 3.93 -13.76 -8.75
C VAL A 48 2.75 -12.79 -8.81
N ASN A 49 2.68 -11.98 -9.87
CA ASN A 49 1.60 -11.04 -10.06
C ASN A 49 0.35 -11.74 -10.64
N ILE A 50 -0.80 -11.44 -10.07
CA ILE A 50 -2.11 -11.99 -10.42
C ILE A 50 -2.95 -10.92 -11.11
N ASN A 51 -3.49 -11.21 -12.28
CA ASN A 51 -4.49 -10.37 -12.91
C ASN A 51 -5.82 -10.50 -12.12
N LEU A 52 -6.20 -9.45 -11.39
CA LEU A 52 -7.37 -9.49 -10.53
C LEU A 52 -8.70 -9.37 -11.27
N THR A 53 -8.68 -9.01 -12.55
CA THR A 53 -9.86 -8.96 -13.42
C THR A 53 -10.14 -10.35 -14.02
N GLU A 54 -9.10 -11.04 -14.48
CA GLU A 54 -9.15 -12.37 -15.08
C GLU A 54 -8.24 -13.32 -14.31
N LYS A 55 -8.67 -13.70 -13.11
CA LYS A 55 -7.85 -14.48 -12.17
C LYS A 55 -7.56 -15.89 -12.70
N PRO A 56 -6.30 -16.39 -12.52
CA PRO A 56 -5.99 -17.78 -12.82
C PRO A 56 -6.77 -18.75 -11.92
N GLU A 57 -7.26 -19.84 -12.45
CA GLU A 57 -8.06 -20.82 -11.73
C GLU A 57 -7.30 -21.46 -10.55
N TRP A 58 -6.01 -21.71 -10.75
CA TRP A 58 -5.14 -22.29 -9.72
C TRP A 58 -4.95 -21.37 -8.52
N TYR A 59 -5.10 -20.05 -8.68
CA TYR A 59 -4.90 -19.09 -7.60
C TYR A 59 -5.96 -19.21 -6.47
N PHE A 60 -7.15 -19.67 -6.79
CA PHE A 60 -8.19 -19.90 -5.78
C PHE A 60 -7.86 -21.03 -4.77
N LYS A 61 -6.84 -21.87 -5.06
CA LYS A 61 -6.28 -22.82 -4.09
C LYS A 61 -5.32 -22.15 -3.11
N ILE A 62 -4.77 -21.00 -3.48
CA ILE A 62 -3.87 -20.19 -2.64
C ILE A 62 -4.68 -19.22 -1.78
N HIS A 63 -5.59 -18.48 -2.41
CA HIS A 63 -6.49 -17.54 -1.75
C HIS A 63 -7.92 -17.79 -2.21
N PRO A 64 -8.78 -18.36 -1.35
CA PRO A 64 -10.16 -18.78 -1.75
C PRO A 64 -11.02 -17.64 -2.34
N GLU A 65 -10.82 -16.39 -1.88
CA GLU A 65 -11.50 -15.22 -2.44
C GLU A 65 -10.78 -14.63 -3.67
N GLY A 66 -9.63 -15.17 -4.04
CA GLY A 66 -8.81 -14.66 -5.15
C GLY A 66 -8.30 -13.24 -4.93
N LYS A 67 -8.08 -12.84 -3.68
CA LYS A 67 -7.48 -11.54 -3.30
C LYS A 67 -5.96 -11.62 -3.23
N VAL A 68 -5.32 -10.47 -3.26
CA VAL A 68 -3.88 -10.31 -2.97
C VAL A 68 -3.72 -9.30 -1.84
N PRO A 69 -2.64 -9.42 -1.03
CA PRO A 69 -1.54 -10.36 -1.11
C PRO A 69 -1.83 -11.74 -0.49
N ALA A 70 -1.02 -12.73 -0.89
CA ALA A 70 -0.84 -13.96 -0.13
C ALA A 70 0.66 -14.30 -0.11
N LEU A 71 1.17 -14.71 1.04
CA LEU A 71 2.57 -15.10 1.23
C LEU A 71 2.65 -16.62 1.40
N LEU A 72 3.50 -17.26 0.60
CA LEU A 72 3.84 -18.66 0.75
C LEU A 72 5.26 -18.76 1.34
N ASP A 73 5.37 -19.45 2.46
CA ASP A 73 6.61 -19.72 3.17
C ASP A 73 6.68 -21.20 3.58
N ASN A 74 7.58 -21.96 2.96
CA ASN A 74 7.79 -23.39 3.24
C ASN A 74 6.46 -24.20 3.30
N GLY A 75 5.56 -23.97 2.36
CA GLY A 75 4.26 -24.64 2.26
C GLY A 75 3.14 -24.01 3.11
N LYS A 76 3.45 -23.08 4.03
CA LYS A 76 2.45 -22.33 4.78
C LYS A 76 2.02 -21.10 4.00
N ILE A 77 0.72 -20.90 3.86
CA ILE A 77 0.14 -19.69 3.27
C ILE A 77 -0.36 -18.79 4.37
N THR A 78 0.01 -17.51 4.29
CA THR A 78 -0.51 -16.42 5.11
C THR A 78 -1.21 -15.43 4.19
N ILE A 79 -2.41 -15.03 4.52
CA ILE A 79 -3.20 -14.02 3.81
C ILE A 79 -3.38 -12.80 4.73
N GLU A 80 -4.02 -11.75 4.24
CA GLU A 80 -4.19 -10.44 4.85
C GLU A 80 -2.87 -9.65 4.98
N SER A 81 -2.88 -8.44 4.41
CA SER A 81 -1.64 -7.65 4.26
C SER A 81 -0.99 -7.26 5.58
N LEU A 82 -1.78 -7.04 6.64
CA LEU A 82 -1.26 -6.71 7.97
C LEU A 82 -0.67 -7.95 8.64
N ASP A 83 -1.36 -9.09 8.58
CA ASP A 83 -0.89 -10.35 9.17
C ASP A 83 0.40 -10.84 8.49
N ILE A 84 0.50 -10.66 7.16
CA ILE A 84 1.75 -10.94 6.42
C ILE A 84 2.87 -10.01 6.89
N SER A 85 2.59 -8.72 7.06
CA SER A 85 3.59 -7.73 7.48
C SER A 85 4.07 -8.00 8.93
N ASP A 86 3.16 -8.29 9.83
CA ASP A 86 3.46 -8.68 11.22
C ASP A 86 4.27 -9.98 11.25
N TYR A 87 3.86 -11.00 10.49
CA TYR A 87 4.59 -12.28 10.38
C TYR A 87 6.03 -12.09 9.89
N LEU A 88 6.24 -11.25 8.88
CA LEU A 88 7.58 -10.97 8.36
C LEU A 88 8.44 -10.24 9.38
N ASP A 89 7.89 -9.30 10.14
CA ASP A 89 8.65 -8.58 11.16
C ASP A 89 9.04 -9.48 12.34
N GLU A 90 8.15 -10.36 12.76
CA GLU A 90 8.40 -11.34 13.84
C GLU A 90 9.38 -12.44 13.43
N LYS A 91 9.23 -12.99 12.22
CA LYS A 91 10.09 -14.07 11.73
C LYS A 91 11.52 -13.62 11.45
N TYR A 92 11.69 -12.37 11.02
CA TYR A 92 12.98 -11.76 10.70
C TYR A 92 13.28 -10.61 11.66
N PRO A 93 13.69 -10.87 12.90
CA PRO A 93 13.82 -9.86 13.96
C PRO A 93 14.96 -8.86 13.72
N GLN A 94 15.82 -9.09 12.72
CA GLN A 94 16.84 -8.12 12.34
C GLN A 94 16.16 -6.88 11.71
N ASN A 95 16.57 -5.68 12.15
CA ASN A 95 15.96 -4.43 11.75
C ASN A 95 14.42 -4.42 11.99
N PRO A 96 13.98 -4.51 13.25
CA PRO A 96 12.57 -4.54 13.58
C PRO A 96 11.88 -3.25 13.09
N LEU A 97 10.68 -3.40 12.53
CA LEU A 97 9.87 -2.27 12.07
C LEU A 97 8.89 -1.79 13.16
N TYR A 98 8.60 -2.62 14.15
CA TYR A 98 7.92 -2.19 15.36
C TYR A 98 8.91 -1.84 16.47
N SER A 99 8.49 -0.93 17.36
CA SER A 99 9.25 -0.65 18.58
C SER A 99 9.39 -1.88 19.46
N SER A 100 10.53 -2.01 20.14
CA SER A 100 10.73 -3.02 21.18
C SER A 100 10.00 -2.70 22.50
N ASP A 101 9.60 -1.44 22.72
CA ASP A 101 8.75 -1.05 23.84
C ASP A 101 7.30 -1.50 23.57
N PRO A 102 6.69 -2.33 24.41
CA PRO A 102 5.33 -2.85 24.20
C PRO A 102 4.27 -1.75 24.12
N LYS A 103 4.43 -0.65 24.87
CA LYS A 103 3.46 0.47 24.86
C LYS A 103 3.55 1.24 23.53
N ILE A 104 4.76 1.48 23.04
CA ILE A 104 4.97 2.14 21.75
C ILE A 104 4.47 1.24 20.62
N LYS A 105 4.82 -0.06 20.65
CA LYS A 105 4.30 -1.04 19.65
C LYS A 105 2.77 -1.09 19.63
N GLN A 106 2.13 -1.06 20.79
CA GLN A 106 0.66 -1.01 20.87
C GLN A 106 0.10 0.26 20.23
N HIS A 107 0.69 1.41 20.52
CA HIS A 107 0.29 2.68 19.90
C HIS A 107 0.50 2.68 18.38
N GLU A 108 1.61 2.12 17.89
CA GLU A 108 1.87 1.93 16.46
C GLU A 108 0.77 1.08 15.79
N LYS A 109 0.36 -0.03 16.43
CA LYS A 109 -0.75 -0.86 15.94
C LYS A 109 -2.09 -0.11 15.93
N GLU A 110 -2.37 0.70 16.92
CA GLU A 110 -3.58 1.54 16.95
C GLU A 110 -3.59 2.60 15.84
N LEU A 111 -2.44 3.21 15.53
CA LEU A 111 -2.30 4.09 14.38
C LEU A 111 -2.55 3.37 13.05
N ILE A 112 -2.02 2.15 12.89
CA ILE A 112 -2.25 1.34 11.69
C ILE A 112 -3.75 1.06 11.49
N GLN A 113 -4.50 0.79 12.56
CA GLN A 113 -5.95 0.60 12.47
C GLN A 113 -6.69 1.85 12.00
N LYS A 114 -6.20 3.04 12.35
CA LYS A 114 -6.76 4.32 11.89
C LYS A 114 -6.55 4.59 10.39
N ILE A 115 -5.78 3.78 9.69
CA ILE A 115 -5.64 3.87 8.22
C ILE A 115 -6.96 3.48 7.52
N ALA A 116 -7.77 2.59 8.09
CA ALA A 116 -9.00 2.13 7.45
C ALA A 116 -9.99 3.25 7.11
N PRO A 117 -10.30 4.21 7.99
CA PRO A 117 -11.10 5.39 7.64
C PRO A 117 -10.49 6.26 6.53
N VAL A 118 -9.16 6.43 6.51
CA VAL A 118 -8.47 7.15 5.41
C VAL A 118 -8.70 6.46 4.07
N VAL A 119 -8.56 5.13 4.05
CA VAL A 119 -8.80 4.32 2.85
C VAL A 119 -10.25 4.45 2.39
N SER A 120 -11.22 4.39 3.31
CA SER A 120 -12.65 4.53 2.99
C SER A 120 -12.95 5.91 2.39
N GLY A 121 -12.48 6.98 3.00
CA GLY A 121 -12.66 8.35 2.48
C GLY A 121 -12.01 8.54 1.10
N PHE A 122 -10.80 8.02 0.93
CA PHE A 122 -10.09 8.08 -0.34
C PHE A 122 -10.87 7.40 -1.48
N TYR A 123 -11.36 6.17 -1.28
CA TYR A 123 -12.13 5.47 -2.31
C TYR A 123 -13.53 6.04 -2.50
N SER A 124 -14.20 6.48 -1.43
CA SER A 124 -15.48 7.19 -1.53
C SER A 124 -15.35 8.41 -2.42
N PHE A 125 -14.30 9.20 -2.23
CA PHE A 125 -14.02 10.37 -3.05
C PHE A 125 -13.73 10.00 -4.52
N LEU A 126 -12.85 9.03 -4.76
CA LEU A 126 -12.44 8.64 -6.12
C LEU A 126 -13.56 8.01 -6.94
N LEU A 127 -14.42 7.22 -6.31
CA LEU A 127 -15.45 6.43 -6.99
C LEU A 127 -16.80 7.14 -7.07
N ASN A 128 -16.94 8.33 -6.51
CA ASN A 128 -18.15 9.11 -6.67
C ASN A 128 -18.30 9.63 -8.12
N ASN A 129 -19.53 9.94 -8.50
CA ASN A 129 -19.85 10.41 -9.85
C ASN A 129 -19.74 11.94 -10.00
N GLN A 130 -19.29 12.66 -8.98
CA GLN A 130 -19.19 14.13 -9.02
C GLN A 130 -17.83 14.56 -9.58
N GLU A 131 -17.84 15.62 -10.37
CA GLU A 131 -16.64 16.19 -10.99
C GLU A 131 -15.91 17.20 -10.09
N HIS A 132 -16.64 17.82 -9.15
CA HIS A 132 -16.11 18.79 -8.20
C HIS A 132 -16.31 18.32 -6.78
N ALA A 133 -15.29 18.47 -5.95
CA ALA A 133 -15.36 18.16 -4.53
C ALA A 133 -16.23 19.19 -3.79
N THR A 134 -17.20 18.72 -3.03
CA THR A 134 -17.92 19.55 -2.08
C THR A 134 -17.10 19.76 -0.79
N GLU A 135 -17.43 20.79 0.01
CA GLU A 135 -16.76 21.00 1.30
C GLU A 135 -16.90 19.80 2.25
N GLU A 136 -18.06 19.15 2.21
CA GLU A 136 -18.31 17.92 2.99
C GLU A 136 -17.37 16.79 2.57
N GLN A 137 -17.22 16.53 1.27
CA GLN A 137 -16.30 15.52 0.76
C GLN A 137 -14.84 15.83 1.07
N ILE A 138 -14.45 17.10 1.02
CA ILE A 138 -13.12 17.53 1.42
C ILE A 138 -12.92 17.27 2.91
N SER A 139 -13.90 17.57 3.75
CA SER A 139 -13.86 17.29 5.19
C SER A 139 -13.75 15.78 5.47
N GLU A 140 -14.54 14.95 4.79
CA GLU A 140 -14.49 13.49 4.90
C GLU A 140 -13.12 12.91 4.47
N LEU A 141 -12.45 13.54 3.51
CA LEU A 141 -11.11 13.15 3.07
C LEU A 141 -10.03 13.57 4.09
N LEU A 142 -10.16 14.75 4.69
CA LEU A 142 -9.16 15.33 5.57
C LEU A 142 -9.29 14.87 7.04
N ALA A 143 -10.50 14.73 7.56
CA ALA A 143 -10.72 14.38 8.96
C ALA A 143 -10.00 13.10 9.41
N PRO A 144 -9.99 12.00 8.64
CA PRO A 144 -9.25 10.80 9.02
C PRO A 144 -7.73 10.95 9.00
N LEU A 145 -7.18 12.00 8.35
CA LEU A 145 -5.74 12.28 8.31
C LEU A 145 -5.23 13.00 9.57
N GLN A 146 -6.10 13.67 10.33
CA GLN A 146 -5.71 14.47 11.49
C GLN A 146 -4.91 13.69 12.55
N PRO A 147 -5.28 12.46 12.94
CA PRO A 147 -4.50 11.70 13.91
C PRO A 147 -3.04 11.46 13.47
N PHE A 148 -2.81 11.31 12.15
CA PHE A 148 -1.46 11.10 11.60
C PHE A 148 -0.69 12.43 11.52
N GLU A 149 -1.35 13.51 11.16
CA GLU A 149 -0.78 14.86 11.15
C GLU A 149 -0.31 15.26 12.55
N GLU A 150 -1.15 15.03 13.57
CA GLU A 150 -0.81 15.30 14.97
C GLU A 150 0.32 14.42 15.49
N GLU A 151 0.33 13.13 15.14
CA GLU A 151 1.40 12.21 15.58
C GLU A 151 2.77 12.63 15.03
N LEU A 152 2.86 12.99 13.75
CA LEU A 152 4.09 13.52 13.15
C LEU A 152 4.51 14.84 13.79
N SER A 153 3.57 15.73 14.09
CA SER A 153 3.84 16.99 14.79
C SER A 153 4.44 16.75 16.17
N LYS A 154 3.88 15.81 16.94
CA LYS A 154 4.34 15.47 18.31
C LYS A 154 5.72 14.84 18.30
N LYS A 155 6.01 13.95 17.34
CA LYS A 155 7.30 13.26 17.23
C LYS A 155 8.44 14.17 16.77
N GLY A 156 8.17 15.20 15.98
CA GLY A 156 9.18 16.13 15.43
C GLY A 156 10.17 15.50 14.45
N GLY A 157 10.04 14.21 14.13
CA GLY A 157 10.86 13.49 13.17
C GLY A 157 10.31 13.53 11.75
N LYS A 158 11.04 12.92 10.80
CA LYS A 158 10.61 12.82 9.39
C LYS A 158 9.56 11.72 9.18
N PHE A 159 9.50 10.73 10.08
CA PHE A 159 8.70 9.50 9.95
C PHE A 159 7.95 9.21 11.25
N PHE A 160 6.95 8.34 11.18
CA PHE A 160 6.29 7.81 12.38
C PHE A 160 7.26 7.02 13.29
N GLY A 161 8.34 6.50 12.73
CA GLY A 161 9.44 5.90 13.47
C GLY A 161 10.47 6.92 14.02
N GLY A 162 10.30 8.22 13.76
CA GLY A 162 11.27 9.27 14.09
C GLY A 162 12.25 9.54 12.95
N ASP A 163 13.52 9.11 13.06
CA ASP A 163 14.55 9.33 12.04
C ASP A 163 14.53 8.32 10.90
N LYS A 164 13.85 7.17 11.10
CA LYS A 164 13.71 6.10 10.12
C LYS A 164 12.27 5.66 10.02
N PRO A 165 11.83 5.19 8.83
CA PRO A 165 10.51 4.59 8.69
C PRO A 165 10.33 3.38 9.61
N ASN A 166 9.12 3.22 10.14
CA ASN A 166 8.68 2.06 10.91
C ASN A 166 7.49 1.36 10.23
N MET A 167 6.85 0.42 10.92
CA MET A 167 5.70 -0.31 10.36
C MET A 167 4.54 0.63 9.99
N VAL A 168 4.26 1.68 10.77
CA VAL A 168 3.19 2.65 10.47
C VAL A 168 3.45 3.32 9.12
N ASP A 169 4.69 3.75 8.89
CA ASP A 169 5.09 4.41 7.64
C ASP A 169 4.80 3.52 6.42
N TYR A 170 5.23 2.25 6.47
CA TYR A 170 5.06 1.31 5.37
C TYR A 170 3.60 0.83 5.19
N MET A 171 2.82 0.78 6.26
CA MET A 171 1.40 0.43 6.17
C MET A 171 0.55 1.59 5.62
N PHE A 172 0.97 2.84 5.82
CA PHE A 172 0.25 4.01 5.36
C PHE A 172 0.66 4.48 3.96
N TRP A 173 1.94 4.34 3.60
CA TRP A 173 2.52 4.80 2.33
C TRP A 173 1.69 4.44 1.08
N PRO A 174 1.15 3.23 0.91
CA PRO A 174 0.44 2.87 -0.32
C PRO A 174 -0.68 3.84 -0.72
N TRP A 175 -1.37 4.44 0.24
CA TRP A 175 -2.43 5.42 -0.05
C TRP A 175 -1.86 6.83 -0.23
N ALA A 176 -0.81 7.18 0.49
CA ALA A 176 -0.11 8.44 0.28
C ALA A 176 0.52 8.53 -1.12
N GLU A 177 1.08 7.44 -1.63
CA GLU A 177 1.61 7.35 -2.99
C GLU A 177 0.52 7.62 -4.04
N ARG A 178 -0.69 7.13 -3.78
CA ARG A 178 -1.85 7.28 -4.70
C ARG A 178 -2.62 8.58 -4.52
N SER A 179 -2.27 9.40 -3.54
CA SER A 179 -3.06 10.59 -3.17
C SER A 179 -3.22 11.61 -4.31
N GLU A 180 -2.29 11.67 -5.26
CA GLU A 180 -2.40 12.56 -6.42
C GLU A 180 -3.55 12.20 -7.37
N ALA A 181 -4.10 10.99 -7.26
CA ALA A 181 -5.32 10.64 -7.99
C ALA A 181 -6.53 11.51 -7.56
N THR A 182 -6.54 12.02 -6.32
CA THR A 182 -7.58 12.96 -5.86
C THR A 182 -7.52 14.30 -6.61
N VAL A 183 -6.31 14.78 -6.91
CA VAL A 183 -6.10 16.01 -7.70
C VAL A 183 -6.61 15.83 -9.12
N ARG A 184 -6.34 14.67 -9.74
CA ARG A 184 -6.82 14.38 -11.10
C ARG A 184 -8.34 14.21 -11.14
N LYS A 185 -8.90 13.52 -10.15
CA LYS A 185 -10.35 13.35 -10.00
C LYS A 185 -11.08 14.69 -9.85
N SER A 186 -10.49 15.64 -9.11
CA SER A 186 -11.05 16.99 -8.88
C SER A 186 -10.62 18.01 -9.95
N LYS A 187 -10.27 17.54 -11.16
CA LYS A 187 -9.89 18.41 -12.31
C LYS A 187 -8.76 19.40 -11.97
N GLY A 188 -7.78 18.98 -11.20
CA GLY A 188 -6.60 19.76 -10.86
C GLY A 188 -6.67 20.51 -9.53
N GLN A 189 -7.81 20.47 -8.82
CA GLN A 189 -7.88 21.03 -7.47
C GLN A 189 -7.08 20.18 -6.49
N ASN A 190 -6.02 20.76 -5.92
CA ASN A 190 -5.29 20.08 -4.83
C ASN A 190 -6.09 20.19 -3.53
N LEU A 191 -6.58 19.06 -3.04
CA LEU A 191 -7.38 18.97 -1.81
C LEU A 191 -6.51 18.74 -0.57
N LEU A 192 -5.30 18.20 -0.76
CA LEU A 192 -4.35 17.84 0.30
C LEU A 192 -3.17 18.81 0.30
N THR A 193 -3.45 20.07 0.59
CA THR A 193 -2.47 21.17 0.52
C THR A 193 -1.57 21.24 1.76
N ASP A 194 -0.41 21.89 1.63
CA ASP A 194 0.58 22.03 2.71
C ASP A 194 0.05 22.82 3.94
N ASP A 195 -0.94 23.70 3.75
CA ASP A 195 -1.58 24.43 4.83
C ASP A 195 -2.54 23.55 5.66
N LYS A 196 -3.10 22.49 5.07
CA LYS A 196 -4.04 21.59 5.73
C LYS A 196 -3.35 20.42 6.44
N ILE A 197 -2.28 19.87 5.84
CA ILE A 197 -1.59 18.69 6.35
C ILE A 197 -0.05 18.85 6.18
N PRO A 198 0.57 19.86 6.80
CA PRO A 198 1.98 20.22 6.57
C PRO A 198 2.97 19.11 6.93
N ASN A 199 2.72 18.36 8.02
CA ASN A 199 3.64 17.30 8.45
C ASN A 199 3.51 16.07 7.56
N LEU A 200 2.29 15.69 7.16
CA LEU A 200 2.08 14.59 6.20
C LEU A 200 2.68 14.89 4.83
N GLN A 201 2.68 16.13 4.38
CA GLN A 201 3.35 16.50 3.13
C GLN A 201 4.88 16.39 3.24
N LYS A 202 5.47 16.82 4.36
CA LYS A 202 6.91 16.62 4.65
C LYS A 202 7.25 15.13 4.72
N TRP A 203 6.44 14.37 5.45
CA TRP A 203 6.56 12.92 5.54
C TRP A 203 6.48 12.24 4.16
N LYS A 204 5.51 12.62 3.34
CA LYS A 204 5.37 12.07 1.98
C LYS A 204 6.61 12.31 1.13
N LYS A 205 7.23 13.49 1.23
CA LYS A 205 8.51 13.80 0.56
C LYS A 205 9.63 12.89 1.08
N ALA A 206 9.76 12.75 2.40
CA ALA A 206 10.78 11.90 3.01
C ALA A 206 10.61 10.42 2.65
N MET A 207 9.37 9.92 2.61
CA MET A 207 9.08 8.53 2.21
C MET A 207 9.47 8.22 0.77
N LYS A 208 9.35 9.18 -0.16
CA LYS A 208 9.81 8.99 -1.55
C LYS A 208 11.32 8.75 -1.66
N GLU A 209 12.09 9.26 -0.69
CA GLU A 209 13.54 9.09 -0.61
C GLU A 209 13.95 7.78 0.09
N ASP A 210 13.02 7.12 0.79
CA ASP A 210 13.27 5.83 1.43
C ASP A 210 13.59 4.76 0.37
N ARG A 211 14.62 3.94 0.65
CA ARG A 211 15.08 2.92 -0.29
C ARG A 211 13.99 1.90 -0.63
N ALA A 212 13.27 1.40 0.37
CA ALA A 212 12.24 0.38 0.15
C ALA A 212 11.09 0.91 -0.69
N VAL A 213 10.76 2.19 -0.52
CA VAL A 213 9.74 2.89 -1.31
C VAL A 213 10.24 3.12 -2.73
N SER A 214 11.42 3.71 -2.91
CA SER A 214 11.95 4.07 -4.22
C SER A 214 12.13 2.87 -5.17
N GLU A 215 12.44 1.68 -4.61
CA GLU A 215 12.60 0.43 -5.38
C GLU A 215 11.29 -0.10 -6.00
N ILE A 216 10.13 0.29 -5.47
CA ILE A 216 8.81 -0.19 -5.92
C ILE A 216 7.80 0.94 -6.16
N TYR A 217 8.30 2.16 -6.30
CA TYR A 217 7.50 3.36 -6.51
C TYR A 217 6.86 3.35 -7.89
N HIS A 218 5.60 3.75 -7.94
CA HIS A 218 4.86 4.02 -9.16
C HIS A 218 4.50 5.50 -9.28
N SER A 219 4.57 6.00 -10.49
CA SER A 219 4.24 7.39 -10.78
C SER A 219 2.75 7.69 -10.57
N PRO A 220 2.40 8.95 -10.32
CA PRO A 220 0.99 9.37 -10.28
C PRO A 220 0.24 9.05 -11.57
N GLU A 221 0.93 9.05 -12.72
CA GLU A 221 0.36 8.71 -14.03
C GLU A 221 -0.07 7.25 -14.10
N GLU A 222 0.83 6.32 -13.70
CA GLU A 222 0.52 4.90 -13.66
C GLU A 222 -0.66 4.61 -12.73
N HIS A 223 -0.66 5.19 -11.53
CA HIS A 223 -1.79 5.05 -10.60
C HIS A 223 -3.08 5.60 -11.17
N TRP A 224 -3.04 6.75 -11.86
CA TRP A 224 -4.23 7.33 -12.45
C TRP A 224 -4.83 6.43 -13.52
N LYS A 225 -4.05 5.84 -14.42
CA LYS A 225 -4.53 4.89 -15.43
C LYS A 225 -5.27 3.70 -14.79
N VAL A 226 -4.77 3.19 -13.66
CA VAL A 226 -5.46 2.13 -12.91
C VAL A 226 -6.80 2.60 -12.35
N PHE A 227 -6.89 3.85 -11.86
CA PHE A 227 -8.16 4.42 -11.40
C PHE A 227 -9.11 4.73 -12.55
N GLU A 228 -8.62 5.25 -13.67
CA GLU A 228 -9.43 5.45 -14.88
C GLU A 228 -10.11 4.17 -15.35
N TYR A 229 -9.37 3.06 -15.37
CA TYR A 229 -9.98 1.75 -15.65
C TYR A 229 -11.10 1.41 -14.68
N ARG A 230 -10.90 1.64 -13.39
CA ARG A 230 -11.91 1.34 -12.36
C ARG A 230 -13.15 2.23 -12.46
N ILE A 231 -12.94 3.52 -12.71
CA ILE A 231 -14.00 4.54 -12.74
C ILE A 231 -14.74 4.51 -14.08
N TYR A 232 -14.01 4.52 -15.20
CA TYR A 232 -14.54 4.76 -16.54
C TYR A 232 -14.55 3.52 -17.43
N LYS A 233 -14.02 2.37 -16.93
CA LYS A 233 -13.89 1.12 -17.69
C LYS A 233 -13.03 1.25 -18.95
N THR A 234 -12.08 2.17 -18.95
CA THR A 234 -11.07 2.30 -20.01
C THR A 234 -10.25 1.01 -20.14
N PRO A 235 -9.88 0.56 -21.34
CA PRO A 235 -9.00 -0.59 -21.49
C PRO A 235 -7.68 -0.39 -20.75
N LEU A 236 -7.23 -1.41 -20.01
CA LEU A 236 -6.00 -1.36 -19.25
C LEU A 236 -5.25 -2.69 -19.36
N ASP A 237 -4.01 -2.60 -19.80
CA ASP A 237 -3.04 -3.68 -19.69
C ASP A 237 -2.03 -3.32 -18.60
N TYR A 238 -2.05 -4.06 -17.50
CA TYR A 238 -1.16 -3.83 -16.36
C TYR A 238 0.32 -4.07 -16.70
N ASP A 239 0.62 -4.83 -17.74
CA ASP A 239 1.98 -5.22 -18.10
C ASP A 239 2.68 -4.14 -18.94
N THR A 240 1.92 -3.17 -19.46
CA THR A 240 2.42 -2.07 -20.32
C THR A 240 2.37 -0.69 -19.65
N LEU A 241 2.00 -0.61 -18.37
CA LEU A 241 1.99 0.63 -17.59
C LEU A 241 3.40 1.13 -17.23
#